data_6d44fae664ab1abb82092f4e073d6820
#
_entry.id   6d44fae664ab1abb82092f4e073d6820
#
_cell.length_a   1.000
_cell.length_b   1.000
_cell.length_c   1.000
_cell.angle_alpha   90.00
_cell.angle_beta   90.00
_cell.angle_gamma   90.00
#
_symmetry.space_group_name_H-M   'P 1'
#
loop_
_entity.id
_entity.type
_entity.pdbx_description
1 polymer ?
#
loop_
_entity_poly.entity_id
_entity_poly.type
_entity_poly.pdbx_seq_one_letter_code
_entity_poly.pdbx_strand_id
1 'polypeptide(L)'
;RRGYEQLLAAGRFGRFGLPSDWVLVTDAANPMAEGAVSLPADWPPRFSFDAIRVPIYLIWGGAKADTLDPYVEFWKLFYGAEIMPAWFDLERETVPVDDALPGFYSVRHLTAEAHAAGQQPGTLVTIPPESKVVADPDYYSASLTLLSAMAADRWGTA
;
A
#
# COMPACT_ATOMS: atom_id res chain seq x y z
N ARG A 1 -13.73 7.33 10.24
CA ARG A 1 -12.35 6.94 10.57
C ARG A 1 -12.30 5.58 11.25
N ARG A 2 -13.01 5.36 12.37
CA ARG A 2 -12.98 4.06 13.11
C ARG A 2 -13.37 2.86 12.25
N GLY A 3 -14.41 2.95 11.42
CA GLY A 3 -14.84 1.83 10.57
C GLY A 3 -13.80 1.44 9.51
N TYR A 4 -13.10 2.41 8.95
CA TYR A 4 -12.03 2.16 8.00
C TYR A 4 -10.81 1.47 8.67
N GLU A 5 -10.42 1.93 9.85
CA GLU A 5 -9.33 1.31 10.63
C GLU A 5 -9.66 -0.14 11.01
N GLN A 6 -10.91 -0.41 11.41
CA GLN A 6 -11.38 -1.77 11.71
C GLN A 6 -11.38 -2.67 10.46
N LEU A 7 -11.90 -2.17 9.34
CA LEU A 7 -11.91 -2.93 8.08
C LEU A 7 -10.48 -3.25 7.61
N LEU A 8 -9.56 -2.30 7.70
CA LEU A 8 -8.15 -2.54 7.37
C LEU A 8 -7.49 -3.53 8.33
N ALA A 9 -7.83 -3.50 9.62
CA ALA A 9 -7.29 -4.46 10.58
C ALA A 9 -7.83 -5.88 10.33
N ALA A 10 -9.10 -6.01 9.98
CA ALA A 10 -9.74 -7.28 9.64
C ALA A 10 -9.33 -7.82 8.27
N GLY A 11 -9.06 -6.93 7.31
CA GLY A 11 -8.70 -7.26 5.92
C GLY A 11 -7.20 -7.44 5.70
N ARG A 12 -6.48 -8.03 6.64
CA ARG A 12 -5.05 -8.36 6.55
C ARG A 12 -4.87 -9.83 6.21
N PHE A 13 -4.19 -10.10 5.08
CA PHE A 13 -4.04 -11.45 4.54
C PHE A 13 -2.58 -11.81 4.28
N GLY A 14 -2.32 -13.12 4.20
CA GLY A 14 -0.97 -13.65 3.98
C GLY A 14 0.00 -13.33 5.10
N ARG A 15 1.25 -13.77 4.96
CA ARG A 15 2.28 -13.65 6.01
C ARG A 15 2.68 -12.21 6.37
N PHE A 16 2.49 -11.27 5.43
CA PHE A 16 2.81 -9.86 5.66
C PHE A 16 1.64 -9.06 6.21
N GLY A 17 0.43 -9.61 6.23
CA GLY A 17 -0.77 -8.87 6.63
C GLY A 17 -1.13 -7.75 5.66
N LEU A 18 -1.00 -7.98 4.36
CA LEU A 18 -1.35 -7.03 3.32
C LEU A 18 -2.85 -7.06 3.01
N PRO A 19 -3.45 -5.93 2.56
CA PRO A 19 -4.82 -5.94 2.07
C PRO A 19 -4.90 -6.65 0.70
N SER A 20 -6.07 -7.18 0.37
CA SER A 20 -6.38 -7.67 -0.96
C SER A 20 -7.06 -6.58 -1.79
N ASP A 21 -6.92 -6.66 -3.13
CA ASP A 21 -7.67 -5.80 -4.05
C ASP A 21 -9.18 -5.93 -3.85
N TRP A 22 -9.64 -7.13 -3.50
CA TRP A 22 -11.04 -7.44 -3.24
C TRP A 22 -11.19 -8.18 -1.92
N VAL A 23 -12.19 -7.79 -1.15
CA VAL A 23 -12.56 -8.47 0.09
C VAL A 23 -14.08 -8.69 0.13
N LEU A 24 -14.48 -9.81 0.69
CA LEU A 24 -15.88 -10.08 1.03
C LEU A 24 -16.12 -9.62 2.47
N VAL A 25 -17.11 -8.76 2.65
CA VAL A 25 -17.53 -8.29 3.98
C VAL A 25 -18.92 -8.85 4.26
N THR A 26 -19.03 -9.80 5.17
CA THR A 26 -20.28 -10.47 5.53
C THR A 26 -20.96 -9.83 6.75
N ASP A 27 -20.18 -9.15 7.59
CA ASP A 27 -20.69 -8.38 8.74
C ASP A 27 -20.00 -7.01 8.81
N ALA A 28 -20.60 -6.03 8.15
CA ALA A 28 -20.10 -4.66 8.14
C ALA A 28 -20.31 -3.94 9.49
N ALA A 29 -21.24 -4.41 10.33
CA ALA A 29 -21.49 -3.83 11.65
C ALA A 29 -20.42 -4.26 12.66
N ASN A 30 -19.87 -5.47 12.47
CA ASN A 30 -18.78 -6.01 13.30
C ASN A 30 -17.68 -6.65 12.44
N PRO A 31 -16.89 -5.84 11.69
CA PRO A 31 -15.87 -6.36 10.79
C PRO A 31 -14.73 -7.09 11.50
N MET A 32 -14.61 -6.96 12.82
CA MET A 32 -13.62 -7.68 13.62
C MET A 32 -14.09 -9.06 14.10
N ALA A 33 -15.34 -9.43 13.83
CA ALA A 33 -15.81 -10.79 14.10
C ALA A 33 -15.09 -11.80 13.20
N GLU A 34 -14.86 -13.00 13.70
CA GLU A 34 -14.25 -14.07 12.92
C GLU A 34 -15.05 -14.34 11.63
N GLY A 35 -14.37 -14.35 10.50
CA GLY A 35 -14.97 -14.54 9.18
C GLY A 35 -15.79 -13.37 8.63
N ALA A 36 -15.88 -12.24 9.33
CA ALA A 36 -16.61 -11.06 8.86
C ALA A 36 -15.95 -10.42 7.63
N VAL A 37 -14.64 -10.57 7.47
CA VAL A 37 -13.88 -10.13 6.30
C VAL A 37 -13.05 -11.30 5.79
N SER A 38 -13.16 -11.63 4.52
CA SER A 38 -12.47 -12.77 3.91
C SER A 38 -12.08 -12.47 2.46
N LEU A 39 -11.23 -13.33 1.89
CA LEU A 39 -10.91 -13.31 0.47
C LEU A 39 -12.09 -13.91 -0.31
N PRO A 40 -12.57 -13.24 -1.39
CA PRO A 40 -13.64 -13.79 -2.22
C PRO A 40 -13.10 -14.92 -3.12
N ALA A 41 -13.88 -16.01 -3.24
CA ALA A 41 -13.46 -17.19 -4.00
C ALA A 41 -13.33 -16.94 -5.51
N ASP A 42 -14.10 -15.99 -6.06
CA ASP A 42 -14.18 -15.72 -7.49
C ASP A 42 -13.15 -14.70 -8.00
N TRP A 43 -12.33 -14.14 -7.10
CA TRP A 43 -11.35 -13.10 -7.42
C TRP A 43 -9.94 -13.51 -6.97
N PRO A 44 -8.91 -13.19 -7.75
CA PRO A 44 -7.54 -13.46 -7.32
C PRO A 44 -7.23 -12.79 -5.98
N PRO A 45 -6.69 -13.53 -4.99
CA PRO A 45 -6.35 -13.01 -3.68
C PRO A 45 -5.04 -12.23 -3.74
N ARG A 46 -5.09 -11.02 -4.30
CA ARG A 46 -3.88 -10.25 -4.62
C ARG A 46 -3.81 -8.92 -3.89
N PHE A 47 -2.61 -8.61 -3.41
CA PHE A 47 -2.19 -7.24 -3.19
C PHE A 47 -1.62 -6.72 -4.50
N SER A 48 -2.36 -5.84 -5.19
CA SER A 48 -1.97 -5.31 -6.50
C SER A 48 -2.59 -3.93 -6.79
N PHE A 49 -3.20 -3.76 -7.96
CA PHE A 49 -3.62 -2.47 -8.50
C PHE A 49 -4.60 -1.67 -7.64
N ASP A 50 -5.50 -2.31 -6.90
CA ASP A 50 -6.44 -1.62 -6.03
C ASP A 50 -5.86 -1.44 -4.62
N ALA A 51 -5.30 -2.50 -4.05
CA ALA A 51 -4.74 -2.50 -2.70
C ALA A 51 -3.48 -1.65 -2.57
N ILE A 52 -2.71 -1.45 -3.65
CA ILE A 52 -1.52 -0.59 -3.67
C ILE A 52 -1.80 0.86 -3.24
N ARG A 53 -3.04 1.33 -3.39
CA ARG A 53 -3.43 2.68 -2.98
C ARG A 53 -3.67 2.82 -1.48
N VAL A 54 -3.83 1.71 -0.77
CA VAL A 54 -4.14 1.73 0.68
C VAL A 54 -3.09 2.49 1.49
N PRO A 55 -1.77 2.24 1.35
CA PRO A 55 -0.78 3.01 2.07
C PRO A 55 -0.80 4.52 1.73
N ILE A 56 -1.12 4.92 0.51
CA ILE A 56 -1.29 6.34 0.15
C ILE A 56 -2.38 6.97 1.02
N TYR A 57 -3.55 6.34 1.10
CA TYR A 57 -4.67 6.86 1.89
C TYR A 57 -4.43 6.82 3.39
N LEU A 58 -3.68 5.82 3.88
CA LEU A 58 -3.24 5.77 5.28
C LEU A 58 -2.36 6.98 5.62
N ILE A 59 -1.35 7.25 4.80
CA ILE A 59 -0.44 8.37 4.95
C ILE A 59 -1.21 9.69 4.86
N TRP A 60 -2.04 9.84 3.84
CA TRP A 60 -2.88 11.04 3.67
C TRP A 60 -3.84 11.28 4.85
N GLY A 61 -4.34 10.22 5.44
CA GLY A 61 -5.20 10.26 6.63
C GLY A 61 -4.47 10.48 7.95
N GLY A 62 -3.14 10.57 7.95
CA GLY A 62 -2.31 10.71 9.15
C GLY A 62 -2.35 9.45 10.03
N ALA A 63 -2.29 8.28 9.43
CA ALA A 63 -2.15 7.02 10.15
C ALA A 63 -0.78 6.95 10.85
N LYS A 64 -0.69 6.18 11.92
CA LYS A 64 0.58 5.97 12.62
C LYS A 64 1.56 5.18 11.76
N ALA A 65 2.85 5.40 11.96
CA ALA A 65 3.91 4.73 11.20
C ALA A 65 3.85 3.21 11.28
N ASP A 66 3.52 2.64 12.43
CA ASP A 66 3.36 1.20 12.64
C ASP A 66 2.26 0.55 11.77
N THR A 67 1.29 1.35 11.35
CA THR A 67 0.27 0.90 10.39
C THR A 67 0.85 0.58 9.01
N LEU A 68 2.02 1.13 8.69
CA LEU A 68 2.72 0.93 7.43
C LEU A 68 3.69 -0.27 7.45
N ASP A 69 3.95 -0.88 8.61
CA ASP A 69 4.86 -2.01 8.77
C ASP A 69 4.62 -3.14 7.75
N PRO A 70 3.39 -3.60 7.49
CA PRO A 70 3.13 -4.68 6.53
C PRO A 70 3.69 -4.41 5.13
N TYR A 71 3.54 -3.17 4.67
CA TYR A 71 3.99 -2.75 3.34
C TYR A 71 5.51 -2.60 3.28
N VAL A 72 6.11 -2.03 4.31
CA VAL A 72 7.56 -1.85 4.39
C VAL A 72 8.25 -3.22 4.46
N GLU A 73 7.76 -4.14 5.29
CA GLU A 73 8.32 -5.49 5.40
C GLU A 73 8.19 -6.28 4.08
N PHE A 74 7.06 -6.15 3.39
CA PHE A 74 6.88 -6.76 2.08
C PHE A 74 7.89 -6.20 1.07
N TRP A 75 7.96 -4.88 0.91
CA TRP A 75 8.83 -4.28 -0.10
C TRP A 75 10.33 -4.38 0.20
N LYS A 76 10.72 -4.58 1.46
CA LYS A 76 12.13 -4.88 1.82
C LYS A 76 12.69 -6.10 1.09
N LEU A 77 11.84 -7.07 0.75
CA LEU A 77 12.28 -8.26 -0.01
C LEU A 77 12.84 -7.92 -1.40
N PHE A 78 12.44 -6.77 -1.94
CA PHE A 78 12.78 -6.34 -3.29
C PHE A 78 13.76 -5.15 -3.30
N TYR A 79 14.36 -4.81 -2.17
CA TYR A 79 15.42 -3.82 -2.14
C TYR A 79 16.70 -4.39 -2.77
N GLY A 80 17.17 -3.71 -3.85
CA GLY A 80 18.32 -4.16 -4.63
C GLY A 80 18.00 -5.26 -5.65
N ALA A 81 16.75 -5.69 -5.77
CA ALA A 81 16.31 -6.53 -6.88
C ALA A 81 16.19 -5.70 -8.16
N GLU A 82 16.40 -6.35 -9.32
CA GLU A 82 16.23 -5.69 -10.63
C GLU A 82 14.79 -5.30 -10.90
N ILE A 83 13.83 -6.03 -10.34
CA ILE A 83 12.41 -5.82 -10.50
C ILE A 83 11.69 -5.73 -9.17
N MET A 84 10.58 -4.98 -9.14
CA MET A 84 9.59 -5.01 -8.08
C MET A 84 8.31 -5.65 -8.64
N PRO A 85 7.69 -6.61 -7.93
CA PRO A 85 6.51 -7.29 -8.46
C PRO A 85 5.31 -6.35 -8.57
N ALA A 86 4.54 -6.47 -9.65
CA ALA A 86 3.29 -5.73 -9.86
C ALA A 86 2.13 -6.26 -8.98
N TRP A 87 2.24 -7.48 -8.47
CA TRP A 87 1.26 -8.07 -7.55
C TRP A 87 1.91 -9.16 -6.68
N PHE A 88 1.25 -9.46 -5.58
CA PHE A 88 1.58 -10.55 -4.67
C PHE A 88 0.32 -11.38 -4.39
N ASP A 89 0.40 -12.70 -4.63
CA ASP A 89 -0.66 -13.64 -4.27
C ASP A 89 -0.62 -13.92 -2.77
N LEU A 90 -1.68 -13.53 -2.08
CA LEU A 90 -1.75 -13.56 -0.61
C LEU A 90 -1.93 -14.97 -0.03
N GLU A 91 -2.36 -15.94 -0.83
CA GLU A 91 -2.52 -17.33 -0.42
C GLU A 91 -1.32 -18.20 -0.82
N ARG A 92 -0.86 -18.05 -2.09
CA ARG A 92 0.25 -18.84 -2.63
C ARG A 92 1.61 -18.26 -2.36
N GLU A 93 1.66 -17.00 -1.91
CA GLU A 93 2.89 -16.24 -1.66
C GLU A 93 3.82 -16.14 -2.88
N THR A 94 3.23 -15.99 -4.05
CA THR A 94 3.93 -15.88 -5.33
C THR A 94 3.85 -14.48 -5.91
N VAL A 95 4.85 -14.14 -6.73
CA VAL A 95 4.94 -12.87 -7.46
C VAL A 95 5.05 -13.15 -8.96
N PRO A 96 4.70 -12.17 -9.84
CA PRO A 96 4.96 -12.28 -11.27
C PRO A 96 6.45 -12.16 -11.58
N VAL A 97 6.82 -12.47 -12.81
CA VAL A 97 8.16 -12.22 -13.35
C VAL A 97 8.29 -10.82 -13.94
N ASP A 98 7.16 -10.15 -14.18
CA ASP A 98 7.13 -8.82 -14.77
C ASP A 98 7.34 -7.73 -13.71
N ASP A 99 8.03 -6.66 -14.11
CA ASP A 99 8.24 -5.50 -13.26
C ASP A 99 6.94 -4.70 -13.06
N ALA A 100 6.84 -4.06 -11.91
CA ALA A 100 5.74 -3.16 -11.61
C ALA A 100 5.80 -1.90 -12.46
N LEU A 101 4.64 -1.28 -12.68
CA LEU A 101 4.55 0.02 -13.32
C LEU A 101 5.26 1.10 -12.49
N PRO A 102 5.81 2.16 -13.11
CA PRO A 102 6.55 3.22 -12.43
C PRO A 102 5.83 3.83 -11.22
N GLY A 103 4.51 3.98 -11.29
CA GLY A 103 3.71 4.50 -10.18
C GLY A 103 3.77 3.67 -8.89
N PHE A 104 4.00 2.36 -8.99
CA PHE A 104 4.18 1.49 -7.82
C PHE A 104 5.45 1.83 -7.04
N TYR A 105 6.52 2.20 -7.74
CA TYR A 105 7.76 2.65 -7.10
C TYR A 105 7.55 3.95 -6.31
N SER A 106 6.72 4.87 -6.82
CA SER A 106 6.35 6.09 -6.09
C SER A 106 5.63 5.77 -4.79
N VAL A 107 4.69 4.80 -4.80
CA VAL A 107 3.98 4.38 -3.60
C VAL A 107 4.92 3.71 -2.60
N ARG A 108 5.78 2.80 -3.05
CA ARG A 108 6.78 2.15 -2.21
C ARG A 108 7.67 3.19 -1.52
N HIS A 109 8.18 4.15 -2.30
CA HIS A 109 9.06 5.19 -1.77
C HIS A 109 8.34 6.06 -0.75
N LEU A 110 7.15 6.58 -1.08
CA LEU A 110 6.32 7.33 -0.14
C LEU A 110 6.12 6.56 1.19
N THR A 111 5.79 5.27 1.09
CA THR A 111 5.51 4.44 2.26
C THR A 111 6.75 4.27 3.14
N ALA A 112 7.91 4.02 2.53
CA ALA A 112 9.17 3.89 3.25
C ALA A 112 9.57 5.20 3.95
N GLU A 113 9.45 6.33 3.25
CA GLU A 113 9.76 7.66 3.80
C GLU A 113 8.80 8.05 4.94
N ALA A 114 7.50 7.85 4.76
CA ALA A 114 6.50 8.15 5.79
C ALA A 114 6.70 7.27 7.04
N HIS A 115 7.01 5.98 6.84
CA HIS A 115 7.33 5.08 7.95
C HIS A 115 8.57 5.55 8.70
N ALA A 116 9.66 5.88 8.00
CA ALA A 116 10.90 6.38 8.59
C ALA A 116 10.69 7.71 9.31
N ALA A 117 9.95 8.64 8.71
CA ALA A 117 9.60 9.93 9.31
C ALA A 117 8.75 9.78 10.58
N GLY A 118 7.82 8.82 10.60
CA GLY A 118 7.02 8.52 11.78
C GLY A 118 7.82 7.95 12.95
N GLN A 119 8.98 7.35 12.69
CA GLN A 119 9.94 6.94 13.71
C GLN A 119 10.80 8.13 14.21
N GLN A 120 10.85 9.22 13.44
CA GLN A 120 11.63 10.44 13.74
C GLN A 120 10.74 11.67 13.53
N PRO A 121 10.00 12.12 14.55
CA PRO A 121 9.10 13.27 14.43
C PRO A 121 9.81 14.52 13.92
N GLY A 122 9.20 15.22 12.99
CA GLY A 122 9.75 16.42 12.34
C GLY A 122 10.53 16.16 11.05
N THR A 123 10.64 14.91 10.62
CA THR A 123 11.22 14.56 9.31
C THR A 123 10.22 14.81 8.20
N LEU A 124 10.64 15.55 7.17
CA LEU A 124 9.82 15.75 5.96
C LEU A 124 9.87 14.51 5.08
N VAL A 125 8.71 14.10 4.58
CA VAL A 125 8.60 13.09 3.55
C VAL A 125 8.87 13.73 2.19
N THR A 126 9.83 13.19 1.45
CA THR A 126 10.17 13.67 0.11
C THR A 126 10.02 12.56 -0.92
N ILE A 127 9.45 12.90 -2.07
CA ILE A 127 9.41 11.99 -3.22
C ILE A 127 10.48 12.46 -4.20
N PRO A 128 11.43 11.58 -4.58
CA PRO A 128 12.48 11.94 -5.53
C PRO A 128 11.92 12.49 -6.84
N PRO A 129 12.60 13.42 -7.48
CA PRO A 129 12.18 13.98 -8.78
C PRO A 129 11.95 12.94 -9.85
N GLU A 130 12.78 11.90 -9.90
CA GLU A 130 12.65 10.77 -10.83
C GLU A 130 11.35 9.98 -10.64
N SER A 131 10.78 9.96 -9.43
CA SER A 131 9.46 9.37 -9.17
C SER A 131 8.32 10.27 -9.65
N LYS A 132 8.59 11.53 -9.95
CA LYS A 132 7.60 12.53 -10.40
C LYS A 132 7.49 12.63 -11.91
N VAL A 133 8.48 12.11 -12.64
CA VAL A 133 8.56 12.22 -14.09
C VAL A 133 8.39 10.83 -14.69
N VAL A 134 7.22 10.58 -15.24
CA VAL A 134 6.99 9.43 -16.10
C VAL A 134 7.03 9.94 -17.53
N ALA A 135 8.07 9.56 -18.28
CA ALA A 135 8.30 10.09 -19.64
C ALA A 135 7.22 9.67 -20.64
N ASP A 136 6.56 8.52 -20.39
CA ASP A 136 5.40 8.04 -21.13
C ASP A 136 4.42 7.42 -20.13
N PRO A 137 3.63 8.28 -19.45
CA PRO A 137 2.82 7.82 -18.34
C PRO A 137 1.60 7.09 -18.87
N ASP A 138 1.52 5.79 -18.59
CA ASP A 138 0.19 5.23 -18.48
C ASP A 138 -0.58 6.02 -17.40
N TYR A 139 -1.87 6.19 -17.65
CA TYR A 139 -2.75 6.98 -16.76
C TYR A 139 -2.67 6.52 -15.30
N TYR A 140 -2.56 5.21 -15.07
CA TYR A 140 -2.56 4.63 -13.75
C TYR A 140 -1.27 4.98 -12.98
N SER A 141 -0.10 4.81 -13.60
CA SER A 141 1.18 5.21 -13.01
C SER A 141 1.25 6.71 -12.70
N ALA A 142 0.78 7.54 -13.64
CA ALA A 142 0.73 8.98 -13.42
C ALA A 142 -0.16 9.34 -12.23
N SER A 143 -1.31 8.68 -12.09
CA SER A 143 -2.22 8.88 -10.97
C SER A 143 -1.62 8.47 -9.63
N LEU A 144 -0.95 7.31 -9.55
CA LEU A 144 -0.26 6.87 -8.34
C LEU A 144 0.86 7.83 -7.93
N THR A 145 1.65 8.29 -8.90
CA THR A 145 2.74 9.25 -8.64
C THR A 145 2.20 10.58 -8.11
N LEU A 146 1.13 11.11 -8.73
CA LEU A 146 0.50 12.35 -8.28
C LEU A 146 -0.09 12.20 -6.87
N LEU A 147 -0.85 11.14 -6.62
CA LEU A 147 -1.45 10.88 -5.30
C LEU A 147 -0.37 10.70 -4.22
N SER A 148 0.74 10.06 -4.55
CA SER A 148 1.89 9.91 -3.65
C SER A 148 2.51 11.25 -3.30
N ALA A 149 2.69 12.15 -4.28
CA ALA A 149 3.20 13.50 -4.05
C ALA A 149 2.27 14.31 -3.15
N MET A 150 0.95 14.26 -3.42
CA MET A 150 -0.05 14.97 -2.60
C MET A 150 -0.09 14.44 -1.15
N ALA A 151 0.07 13.14 -0.96
CA ALA A 151 0.11 12.54 0.38
C ALA A 151 1.37 12.95 1.15
N ALA A 152 2.53 13.02 0.48
CA ALA A 152 3.79 13.46 1.07
C ALA A 152 3.71 14.92 1.55
N ASP A 153 3.16 15.82 0.72
CA ASP A 153 2.99 17.23 1.08
C ASP A 153 2.13 17.41 2.34
N ARG A 154 1.10 16.58 2.48
CA ARG A 154 0.21 16.65 3.65
C ARG A 154 0.83 16.04 4.91
N TRP A 155 1.63 15.01 4.79
CA TRP A 155 2.30 14.37 5.93
C TRP A 155 3.24 15.33 6.67
N GLY A 156 3.97 16.17 5.93
CA GLY A 156 4.89 17.16 6.50
C GLY A 156 4.21 18.35 7.18
N THR A 157 2.90 18.52 7.04
CA THR A 157 2.12 19.66 7.58
C THR A 157 1.20 19.28 8.74
N ALA A 158 1.15 18.03 9.13
CA ALA A 158 0.34 17.51 10.24
C ALA A 158 1.18 17.32 11.50
#